data_15e79655a18df1016b50141ad1c52d12
#
_entry.id   15e79655a18df1016b50141ad1c52d12
#
_cell.length_a   1.000
_cell.length_b   1.000
_cell.length_c   1.000
_cell.angle_alpha   90.00
_cell.angle_beta   90.00
_cell.angle_gamma   90.00
#
_symmetry.space_group_name_H-M   'P 1'
#
loop_
_entity.id
_entity.type
_entity.pdbx_description
1 polymer ?
#
loop_
_entity_poly.entity_id
_entity_poly.type
_entity_poly.pdbx_seq_one_letter_code
_entity_poly.pdbx_strand_id
1 'polypeptide(L)'
;MVTIIEDNTDFEYLKNSLKDSDSFWSPVYSDAYKHYTCNALSFIYIYTIKTELEFILPFRHTDCLNQDIERLKEVTSQGDIFVLAKKRFGKFYSGKCYDADLMAWWQTHQMLQLTETNTVAHDIWNRWWHNETNTNDWLPITRHIERCTHTRKEFMKSYATFEMTPEFRQYDAYAIDNFFAIEQNGLHVDAKLYTEKFQSNGIHNGKVFTEYNLYTSTGRPSNKFGGVNYAALNKEDGCRESFVSRHEHGMLLELDYDAFHVRLIANMIGFDLPDVSIHEYFGKQYFDTDTLSKEQYEQSKQITFRLLYGGIDKDFAKIPFFGEVKNYVSSLWKAYKRYGFIKTEQFKRPMYAEHLHEMNPNKLFNYQLQAGETEHNLHTINNVNEMIQSYKSKLILYTYDSLLFDYNLDDGKQFLIDLKNTISENGKYPVKIKAGINYHGMKDVTSRTA
;
A
#
# COMPACT_ATOMS: atom_id res chain seq x y z
N MET A 1 -30.25 -20.03 1.27
CA MET A 1 -29.92 -20.90 2.45
C MET A 1 -28.41 -21.04 2.47
N VAL A 2 -27.77 -20.79 3.61
CA VAL A 2 -26.30 -20.91 3.73
C VAL A 2 -25.93 -22.34 4.11
N THR A 3 -25.01 -22.95 3.37
CA THR A 3 -24.50 -24.30 3.67
C THR A 3 -23.25 -24.18 4.55
N ILE A 4 -23.26 -24.75 5.74
CA ILE A 4 -22.06 -24.86 6.58
C ILE A 4 -21.36 -26.17 6.19
N ILE A 5 -20.07 -26.08 5.91
CA ILE A 5 -19.26 -27.23 5.48
C ILE A 5 -18.91 -28.07 6.71
N GLU A 6 -19.58 -29.21 6.86
CA GLU A 6 -19.41 -30.10 8.00
C GLU A 6 -18.63 -31.37 7.63
N ASP A 7 -18.76 -31.84 6.40
CA ASP A 7 -18.13 -33.08 5.94
C ASP A 7 -17.50 -32.98 4.54
N ASN A 8 -17.01 -34.10 4.02
CA ASN A 8 -16.40 -34.17 2.69
C ASN A 8 -17.41 -33.95 1.56
N THR A 9 -18.68 -34.33 1.76
CA THR A 9 -19.71 -34.16 0.74
C THR A 9 -19.99 -32.66 0.52
N ASP A 10 -20.14 -31.92 1.60
CA ASP A 10 -20.32 -30.49 1.58
C ASP A 10 -19.10 -29.79 0.97
N PHE A 11 -17.89 -30.23 1.31
CA PHE A 11 -16.67 -29.67 0.78
C PHE A 11 -16.51 -29.88 -0.73
N GLU A 12 -16.83 -31.09 -1.23
CA GLU A 12 -16.84 -31.34 -2.67
C GLU A 12 -17.95 -30.55 -3.39
N TYR A 13 -19.10 -30.34 -2.73
CA TYR A 13 -20.15 -29.47 -3.24
C TYR A 13 -19.67 -28.02 -3.39
N LEU A 14 -18.99 -27.47 -2.38
CA LEU A 14 -18.35 -26.15 -2.46
C LEU A 14 -17.36 -26.09 -3.63
N LYS A 15 -16.43 -27.05 -3.74
CA LYS A 15 -15.42 -27.07 -4.81
C LYS A 15 -16.07 -27.11 -6.20
N ASN A 16 -17.11 -27.93 -6.36
CA ASN A 16 -17.83 -28.01 -7.63
C ASN A 16 -18.56 -26.70 -7.96
N SER A 17 -19.12 -26.01 -6.97
CA SER A 17 -19.82 -24.74 -7.15
C SER A 17 -18.89 -23.59 -7.53
N LEU A 18 -17.59 -23.70 -7.20
CA LEU A 18 -16.57 -22.70 -7.51
C LEU A 18 -15.94 -22.89 -8.90
N LYS A 19 -16.08 -24.06 -9.54
CA LYS A 19 -15.36 -24.38 -10.79
C LYS A 19 -15.58 -23.36 -11.91
N ASP A 20 -16.84 -22.93 -12.12
CA ASP A 20 -17.23 -22.11 -13.26
C ASP A 20 -17.92 -20.81 -12.85
N SER A 21 -17.63 -20.31 -11.66
CA SER A 21 -18.26 -19.10 -11.12
C SER A 21 -17.24 -18.18 -10.48
N ASP A 22 -17.37 -16.89 -10.78
CA ASP A 22 -16.76 -15.88 -9.93
C ASP A 22 -17.35 -15.97 -8.52
N SER A 23 -16.58 -15.59 -7.52
CA SER A 23 -17.00 -15.70 -6.13
C SER A 23 -16.53 -14.55 -5.27
N PHE A 24 -17.32 -14.24 -4.23
CA PHE A 24 -16.97 -13.31 -3.18
C PHE A 24 -16.69 -14.05 -1.89
N TRP A 25 -15.54 -13.75 -1.27
CA TRP A 25 -15.07 -14.36 -0.04
C TRP A 25 -14.92 -13.31 1.06
N SER A 26 -15.56 -13.54 2.19
CA SER A 26 -15.45 -12.68 3.39
C SER A 26 -14.82 -13.47 4.53
N PRO A 27 -13.48 -13.42 4.68
CA PRO A 27 -12.78 -14.06 5.79
C PRO A 27 -13.11 -13.37 7.12
N VAL A 28 -13.30 -14.15 8.15
CA VAL A 28 -13.48 -13.68 9.54
C VAL A 28 -12.34 -14.21 10.38
N TYR A 29 -11.65 -13.32 11.09
CA TYR A 29 -10.45 -13.63 11.85
C TYR A 29 -10.72 -13.64 13.35
N SER A 30 -10.00 -14.48 14.07
CA SER A 30 -9.86 -14.34 15.52
C SER A 30 -9.13 -13.03 15.82
N ASP A 31 -9.70 -12.21 16.65
CA ASP A 31 -9.24 -10.84 16.96
C ASP A 31 -8.36 -10.74 18.21
N ALA A 32 -7.67 -11.85 18.57
CA ALA A 32 -6.77 -11.91 19.72
C ALA A 32 -5.61 -10.92 19.69
N TYR A 33 -5.22 -10.46 18.53
CA TYR A 33 -4.04 -9.64 18.32
C TYR A 33 -4.37 -8.34 17.59
N LYS A 34 -3.62 -7.29 17.94
CA LYS A 34 -3.83 -5.96 17.35
C LYS A 34 -3.49 -5.90 15.86
N HIS A 35 -2.48 -6.68 15.41
CA HIS A 35 -2.06 -6.70 14.00
C HIS A 35 -2.47 -7.99 13.32
N TYR A 36 -2.97 -7.88 12.10
CA TYR A 36 -3.51 -9.01 11.34
C TYR A 36 -2.49 -10.11 11.03
N THR A 37 -1.19 -9.81 10.96
CA THR A 37 -0.15 -10.83 10.72
C THR A 37 -0.10 -11.89 11.83
N CYS A 38 -0.62 -11.57 13.00
CA CYS A 38 -0.65 -12.46 14.17
C CYS A 38 -2.00 -13.18 14.34
N ASN A 39 -3.04 -12.78 13.61
CA ASN A 39 -4.38 -13.35 13.75
C ASN A 39 -4.50 -14.72 13.09
N ALA A 40 -5.43 -15.54 13.61
CA ALA A 40 -5.84 -16.80 13.01
C ALA A 40 -7.16 -16.60 12.23
N LEU A 41 -7.45 -17.52 11.30
CA LEU A 41 -8.70 -17.52 10.54
C LEU A 41 -9.76 -18.30 11.33
N SER A 42 -10.92 -17.70 11.58
CA SER A 42 -12.05 -18.35 12.24
C SER A 42 -12.88 -19.16 11.23
N PHE A 43 -13.33 -18.51 10.18
CA PHE A 43 -14.04 -19.12 9.05
C PHE A 43 -14.00 -18.21 7.83
N ILE A 44 -14.47 -18.71 6.68
CA ILE A 44 -14.69 -17.92 5.47
C ILE A 44 -16.17 -18.08 5.06
N TYR A 45 -16.84 -16.95 4.86
CA TYR A 45 -18.09 -16.90 4.12
C TYR A 45 -17.76 -16.79 2.63
N ILE A 46 -18.36 -17.66 1.81
CA ILE A 46 -18.14 -17.77 0.37
C ILE A 46 -19.48 -17.63 -0.35
N TYR A 47 -19.56 -16.77 -1.34
CA TYR A 47 -20.71 -16.61 -2.22
C TYR A 47 -20.30 -16.82 -3.67
N THR A 48 -20.96 -17.72 -4.37
CA THR A 48 -20.78 -17.99 -5.80
C THR A 48 -21.74 -17.13 -6.61
N ILE A 49 -21.21 -16.28 -7.52
CA ILE A 49 -22.01 -15.22 -8.17
C ILE A 49 -23.01 -15.81 -9.17
N LYS A 50 -22.59 -16.78 -9.97
CA LYS A 50 -23.43 -17.38 -11.03
C LYS A 50 -24.56 -18.25 -10.49
N THR A 51 -24.31 -18.97 -9.42
CA THR A 51 -25.28 -19.93 -8.83
C THR A 51 -25.99 -19.41 -7.61
N GLU A 52 -25.59 -18.24 -7.12
CA GLU A 52 -26.12 -17.57 -5.93
C GLU A 52 -26.11 -18.44 -4.66
N LEU A 53 -25.13 -19.36 -4.58
CA LEU A 53 -24.97 -20.25 -3.41
C LEU A 53 -24.09 -19.58 -2.36
N GLU A 54 -24.40 -19.86 -1.10
CA GLU A 54 -23.71 -19.33 0.07
C GLU A 54 -23.16 -20.48 0.92
N PHE A 55 -21.88 -20.35 1.33
CA PHE A 55 -21.19 -21.35 2.12
C PHE A 55 -20.46 -20.70 3.30
N ILE A 56 -20.32 -21.47 4.41
CA ILE A 56 -19.39 -21.18 5.50
C ILE A 56 -18.37 -22.31 5.54
N LEU A 57 -17.10 -21.95 5.41
CA LEU A 57 -15.97 -22.87 5.58
C LEU A 57 -15.28 -22.57 6.93
N PRO A 58 -15.58 -23.33 7.99
CA PRO A 58 -15.11 -23.06 9.35
C PRO A 58 -13.76 -23.71 9.64
N PHE A 59 -12.91 -23.05 10.45
CA PHE A 59 -11.60 -23.55 10.87
C PHE A 59 -11.42 -23.61 12.39
N ARG A 60 -12.12 -22.72 13.13
CA ARG A 60 -12.04 -22.68 14.59
C ARG A 60 -13.26 -22.08 15.29
N HIS A 61 -14.38 -22.02 14.59
CA HIS A 61 -15.62 -21.46 15.14
C HIS A 61 -16.32 -22.48 16.07
N THR A 62 -16.82 -22.02 17.22
CA THR A 62 -17.40 -22.92 18.25
C THR A 62 -18.72 -23.58 17.84
N ASP A 63 -19.50 -22.94 16.98
CA ASP A 63 -20.80 -23.45 16.51
C ASP A 63 -20.68 -24.43 15.33
N CYS A 64 -19.47 -24.77 14.88
CA CYS A 64 -19.26 -25.49 13.64
C CYS A 64 -18.34 -26.72 13.82
N LEU A 65 -18.49 -27.72 12.97
CA LEU A 65 -17.51 -28.78 12.76
C LEU A 65 -16.35 -28.22 11.93
N ASN A 66 -15.26 -27.86 12.60
CA ASN A 66 -14.16 -27.15 11.99
C ASN A 66 -13.36 -28.05 11.03
N GLN A 67 -12.99 -27.49 9.89
CA GLN A 67 -12.13 -28.12 8.90
C GLN A 67 -10.65 -27.83 9.20
N ASP A 68 -9.75 -28.66 8.70
CA ASP A 68 -8.31 -28.35 8.70
C ASP A 68 -8.04 -27.16 7.79
N ILE A 69 -7.25 -26.19 8.24
CA ILE A 69 -6.86 -25.01 7.46
C ILE A 69 -6.13 -25.39 6.17
N GLU A 70 -5.42 -26.52 6.14
CA GLU A 70 -4.73 -27.02 4.95
C GLU A 70 -5.69 -27.33 3.79
N ARG A 71 -6.96 -27.64 4.09
CA ARG A 71 -7.99 -27.86 3.05
C ARG A 71 -8.27 -26.61 2.22
N LEU A 72 -7.96 -25.43 2.75
CA LEU A 72 -8.10 -24.19 1.97
C LEU A 72 -7.24 -24.20 0.70
N LYS A 73 -6.11 -24.91 0.72
CA LYS A 73 -5.24 -25.11 -0.45
C LYS A 73 -5.88 -25.96 -1.56
N GLU A 74 -6.88 -26.78 -1.21
CA GLU A 74 -7.61 -27.60 -2.17
C GLU A 74 -8.72 -26.81 -2.89
N VAL A 75 -9.08 -25.64 -2.34
CA VAL A 75 -10.13 -24.79 -2.91
C VAL A 75 -9.54 -23.98 -4.07
N THR A 76 -9.89 -24.38 -5.28
CA THR A 76 -9.48 -23.70 -6.52
C THR A 76 -10.70 -23.26 -7.31
N SER A 77 -10.59 -22.18 -8.06
CA SER A 77 -11.64 -21.68 -8.94
C SER A 77 -11.04 -21.35 -10.32
N GLN A 78 -11.81 -21.57 -11.39
CA GLN A 78 -11.50 -21.05 -12.71
C GLN A 78 -12.03 -19.61 -12.90
N GLY A 79 -13.07 -19.25 -12.15
CA GLY A 79 -13.57 -17.88 -12.05
C GLY A 79 -12.68 -16.99 -11.17
N ASP A 80 -12.94 -15.69 -11.22
CA ASP A 80 -12.25 -14.71 -10.40
C ASP A 80 -12.77 -14.78 -8.94
N ILE A 81 -11.85 -14.84 -7.98
CA ILE A 81 -12.15 -14.81 -6.55
C ILE A 81 -11.91 -13.40 -6.04
N PHE A 82 -12.93 -12.75 -5.49
CA PHE A 82 -12.83 -11.46 -4.83
C PHE A 82 -12.86 -11.64 -3.32
N VAL A 83 -11.78 -11.27 -2.66
CA VAL A 83 -11.63 -11.45 -1.20
C VAL A 83 -11.70 -10.12 -0.50
N LEU A 84 -12.53 -10.02 0.52
CA LEU A 84 -12.55 -8.85 1.40
C LEU A 84 -11.24 -8.76 2.18
N ALA A 85 -10.58 -7.59 2.09
CA ALA A 85 -9.28 -7.35 2.72
C ALA A 85 -8.24 -8.43 2.35
N LYS A 86 -8.01 -8.65 1.06
CA LYS A 86 -7.07 -9.65 0.49
C LYS A 86 -5.70 -9.61 1.18
N LYS A 87 -5.17 -8.43 1.49
CA LYS A 87 -3.89 -8.29 2.18
C LYS A 87 -3.82 -9.07 3.50
N ARG A 88 -4.90 -9.10 4.27
CA ARG A 88 -4.99 -9.89 5.50
C ARG A 88 -5.13 -11.38 5.23
N PHE A 89 -5.73 -11.74 4.10
CA PHE A 89 -6.00 -13.12 3.70
C PHE A 89 -4.78 -13.82 3.10
N GLY A 90 -3.83 -13.08 2.52
CA GLY A 90 -2.64 -13.61 1.86
C GLY A 90 -1.76 -14.55 2.69
N LYS A 91 -1.89 -14.49 4.03
CA LYS A 91 -1.24 -15.44 4.95
C LYS A 91 -1.81 -16.87 4.86
N PHE A 92 -3.07 -17.01 4.48
CA PHE A 92 -3.80 -18.28 4.53
C PHE A 92 -4.03 -18.89 3.16
N TYR A 93 -4.02 -18.08 2.11
CA TYR A 93 -4.37 -18.50 0.77
C TYR A 93 -3.41 -17.92 -0.26
N SER A 94 -2.81 -18.79 -1.06
CA SER A 94 -1.86 -18.42 -2.13
C SER A 94 -2.45 -18.56 -3.54
N GLY A 95 -3.73 -18.91 -3.66
CA GLY A 95 -4.43 -18.98 -4.94
C GLY A 95 -4.70 -17.61 -5.52
N LYS A 96 -5.03 -17.56 -6.82
CA LYS A 96 -5.34 -16.31 -7.52
C LYS A 96 -6.63 -15.70 -6.97
N CYS A 97 -6.52 -14.51 -6.38
CA CYS A 97 -7.65 -13.74 -5.90
C CYS A 97 -7.37 -12.23 -6.01
N TYR A 98 -8.43 -11.44 -5.95
CA TYR A 98 -8.40 -9.98 -6.04
C TYR A 98 -9.01 -9.35 -4.80
N ASP A 99 -8.58 -8.14 -4.46
CA ASP A 99 -9.11 -7.41 -3.32
C ASP A 99 -10.46 -6.76 -3.65
N ALA A 100 -11.50 -7.12 -2.89
CA ALA A 100 -12.85 -6.59 -3.10
C ALA A 100 -12.98 -5.10 -2.73
N ASP A 101 -12.22 -4.63 -1.72
CA ASP A 101 -12.16 -3.22 -1.37
C ASP A 101 -11.44 -2.40 -2.44
N LEU A 102 -10.38 -2.98 -3.04
CA LEU A 102 -9.67 -2.35 -4.15
C LEU A 102 -10.55 -2.22 -5.39
N MET A 103 -11.37 -3.23 -5.69
CA MET A 103 -12.34 -3.18 -6.78
C MET A 103 -13.33 -2.02 -6.59
N ALA A 104 -13.90 -1.87 -5.41
CA ALA A 104 -14.82 -0.78 -5.11
C ALA A 104 -14.11 0.58 -5.18
N TRP A 105 -12.93 0.69 -4.58
CA TRP A 105 -12.13 1.90 -4.59
C TRP A 105 -11.67 2.30 -6.00
N TRP A 106 -11.38 1.34 -6.87
CA TRP A 106 -10.99 1.61 -8.25
C TRP A 106 -12.04 2.42 -9.02
N GLN A 107 -13.32 2.14 -8.72
CA GLN A 107 -14.45 2.79 -9.37
C GLN A 107 -14.91 4.07 -8.64
N THR A 108 -14.94 4.04 -7.30
CA THR A 108 -15.64 5.05 -6.49
C THR A 108 -14.72 5.87 -5.59
N HIS A 109 -13.42 5.56 -5.53
CA HIS A 109 -12.45 6.09 -4.58
C HIS A 109 -12.80 5.81 -3.10
N GLN A 110 -13.69 4.85 -2.84
CA GLN A 110 -14.12 4.45 -1.50
C GLN A 110 -14.09 2.93 -1.37
N MET A 111 -13.68 2.45 -0.21
CA MET A 111 -13.82 1.03 0.14
C MET A 111 -15.29 0.63 0.23
N LEU A 112 -15.56 -0.68 0.23
CA LEU A 112 -16.89 -1.21 0.51
C LEU A 112 -17.38 -0.73 1.89
N GLN A 113 -18.65 -0.36 1.97
CA GLN A 113 -19.30 -0.04 3.24
C GLN A 113 -19.71 -1.35 3.93
N LEU A 114 -18.96 -1.73 4.96
CA LEU A 114 -19.12 -3.04 5.62
C LEU A 114 -20.21 -3.09 6.68
N THR A 115 -20.71 -1.94 7.16
CA THR A 115 -21.72 -1.86 8.23
C THR A 115 -22.67 -0.72 7.99
N GLU A 116 -23.95 -0.97 8.25
CA GLU A 116 -24.90 0.13 8.47
C GLU A 116 -24.55 0.84 9.77
N THR A 117 -24.16 2.09 9.69
CA THR A 117 -23.59 2.87 10.79
C THR A 117 -24.57 3.21 11.91
N ASN A 118 -25.88 2.88 11.80
CA ASN A 118 -26.94 3.40 12.66
C ASN A 118 -27.91 2.35 13.24
N THR A 119 -27.57 1.06 13.31
CA THR A 119 -28.48 0.09 13.93
C THR A 119 -28.14 -0.13 15.41
N VAL A 120 -29.18 -0.20 16.26
CA VAL A 120 -29.07 -0.60 17.68
C VAL A 120 -28.31 -1.93 17.84
N ALA A 121 -28.47 -2.83 16.87
CA ALA A 121 -27.71 -4.08 16.78
C ALA A 121 -26.21 -3.86 16.64
N HIS A 122 -25.78 -2.84 15.86
CA HIS A 122 -24.38 -2.49 15.70
C HIS A 122 -23.75 -1.92 16.99
N ASP A 123 -24.49 -1.10 17.73
CA ASP A 123 -24.03 -0.54 19.01
C ASP A 123 -23.93 -1.60 20.11
N ILE A 124 -24.89 -2.51 20.20
CA ILE A 124 -24.83 -3.65 21.13
C ILE A 124 -23.68 -4.57 20.76
N TRP A 125 -23.49 -4.84 19.47
CA TRP A 125 -22.39 -5.61 18.93
C TRP A 125 -21.04 -4.98 19.24
N ASN A 126 -20.83 -3.68 18.96
CA ASN A 126 -19.58 -2.98 19.26
C ASN A 126 -19.28 -2.93 20.75
N ARG A 127 -20.25 -2.70 21.60
CA ARG A 127 -20.05 -2.68 23.06
C ARG A 127 -19.66 -4.04 23.61
N TRP A 128 -20.27 -5.08 23.10
CA TRP A 128 -19.98 -6.45 23.50
C TRP A 128 -18.59 -6.88 22.99
N TRP A 129 -18.26 -6.50 21.75
CA TRP A 129 -17.03 -6.76 21.06
C TRP A 129 -15.79 -6.13 21.69
N HIS A 130 -15.89 -4.95 22.27
CA HIS A 130 -14.74 -4.26 22.86
C HIS A 130 -14.31 -4.81 24.21
N ASN A 131 -15.09 -5.67 24.83
CA ASN A 131 -14.81 -6.17 26.17
C ASN A 131 -14.20 -7.57 26.22
N GLU A 132 -14.13 -8.29 25.10
CA GLU A 132 -13.65 -9.67 25.10
C GLU A 132 -12.66 -9.96 23.97
N THR A 133 -11.61 -10.71 24.28
CA THR A 133 -10.64 -11.22 23.31
C THR A 133 -11.20 -12.46 22.62
N ASN A 134 -11.06 -12.56 21.29
CA ASN A 134 -11.49 -13.70 20.46
C ASN A 134 -13.02 -13.90 20.32
N THR A 135 -13.79 -12.85 20.35
CA THR A 135 -15.25 -12.94 20.21
C THR A 135 -15.71 -13.53 18.88
N ASN A 136 -14.91 -13.38 17.81
CA ASN A 136 -15.25 -13.91 16.48
C ASN A 136 -15.34 -15.45 16.42
N ASP A 137 -14.65 -16.16 17.30
CA ASP A 137 -14.64 -17.62 17.28
C ASP A 137 -15.90 -18.22 17.93
N TRP A 138 -16.63 -17.48 18.76
CA TRP A 138 -17.76 -18.01 19.53
C TRP A 138 -19.03 -17.14 19.53
N LEU A 139 -18.99 -16.05 18.78
CA LEU A 139 -20.22 -15.31 18.48
C LEU A 139 -21.13 -16.14 17.58
N PRO A 140 -22.48 -16.18 17.80
CA PRO A 140 -23.36 -17.01 17.01
C PRO A 140 -23.14 -16.89 15.51
N ILE A 141 -22.93 -18.01 14.83
CA ILE A 141 -22.64 -18.04 13.39
C ILE A 141 -23.72 -17.34 12.56
N THR A 142 -24.97 -17.34 13.02
CA THR A 142 -26.07 -16.62 12.39
C THR A 142 -25.85 -15.12 12.31
N ARG A 143 -25.22 -14.53 13.34
CA ARG A 143 -24.88 -13.11 13.34
C ARG A 143 -23.78 -12.78 12.35
N HIS A 144 -22.80 -13.66 12.23
CA HIS A 144 -21.78 -13.53 11.20
C HIS A 144 -22.37 -13.63 9.79
N ILE A 145 -23.29 -14.56 9.57
CA ILE A 145 -23.99 -14.72 8.28
C ILE A 145 -24.75 -13.43 7.91
N GLU A 146 -25.49 -12.82 8.84
CA GLU A 146 -26.17 -11.55 8.61
C GLU A 146 -25.20 -10.45 8.13
N ARG A 147 -24.06 -10.31 8.82
CA ARG A 147 -23.01 -9.36 8.48
C ARG A 147 -22.38 -9.63 7.13
N CYS A 148 -21.98 -10.87 6.87
CA CYS A 148 -21.39 -11.27 5.60
C CYS A 148 -22.36 -11.09 4.42
N THR A 149 -23.65 -11.37 4.64
CA THR A 149 -24.71 -11.13 3.64
C THR A 149 -24.86 -9.64 3.32
N HIS A 150 -24.76 -8.76 4.32
CA HIS A 150 -24.76 -7.32 4.09
C HIS A 150 -23.55 -6.89 3.25
N THR A 151 -22.35 -7.31 3.64
CA THR A 151 -21.11 -7.03 2.89
C THR A 151 -21.17 -7.54 1.45
N ARG A 152 -21.70 -8.77 1.24
CA ARG A 152 -21.95 -9.30 -0.10
C ARG A 152 -22.85 -8.41 -0.93
N LYS A 153 -23.94 -7.87 -0.36
CA LYS A 153 -24.84 -6.97 -1.09
C LYS A 153 -24.12 -5.69 -1.55
N GLU A 154 -23.29 -5.11 -0.71
CA GLU A 154 -22.47 -3.94 -1.08
C GLU A 154 -21.42 -4.32 -2.16
N PHE A 155 -20.76 -5.46 -2.02
CA PHE A 155 -19.88 -5.99 -3.06
C PHE A 155 -20.61 -6.15 -4.40
N MET A 156 -21.80 -6.77 -4.42
CA MET A 156 -22.56 -6.99 -5.66
C MET A 156 -22.95 -5.70 -6.38
N LYS A 157 -23.21 -4.60 -5.64
CA LYS A 157 -23.45 -3.29 -6.25
C LYS A 157 -22.24 -2.81 -7.05
N SER A 158 -21.06 -2.93 -6.46
CA SER A 158 -19.79 -2.56 -7.13
C SER A 158 -19.44 -3.53 -8.27
N TYR A 159 -19.62 -4.83 -8.04
CA TYR A 159 -19.31 -5.87 -9.02
C TYR A 159 -20.17 -5.74 -10.30
N ALA A 160 -21.44 -5.35 -10.18
CA ALA A 160 -22.37 -5.23 -11.31
C ALA A 160 -21.91 -4.23 -12.39
N THR A 161 -21.09 -3.23 -12.02
CA THR A 161 -20.57 -2.20 -12.93
C THR A 161 -19.06 -2.30 -13.17
N PHE A 162 -18.41 -3.29 -12.54
CA PHE A 162 -16.97 -3.44 -12.60
C PHE A 162 -16.54 -4.18 -13.88
N GLU A 163 -15.53 -3.64 -14.54
CA GLU A 163 -14.84 -4.28 -15.64
C GLU A 163 -13.44 -4.72 -15.21
N MET A 164 -13.19 -6.01 -15.26
CA MET A 164 -11.90 -6.60 -14.92
C MET A 164 -10.89 -6.36 -16.06
N THR A 165 -10.02 -5.39 -15.89
CA THR A 165 -8.98 -5.04 -16.87
C THR A 165 -7.61 -5.64 -16.50
N PRO A 166 -6.70 -5.81 -17.48
CA PRO A 166 -5.31 -6.23 -17.20
C PRO A 166 -4.60 -5.27 -16.23
N GLU A 167 -4.87 -3.97 -16.35
CA GLU A 167 -4.28 -2.94 -15.49
C GLU A 167 -4.75 -3.06 -14.05
N PHE A 168 -6.04 -3.33 -13.81
CA PHE A 168 -6.54 -3.61 -12.47
C PHE A 168 -5.89 -4.86 -11.88
N ARG A 169 -5.81 -5.96 -12.65
CA ARG A 169 -5.17 -7.20 -12.20
C ARG A 169 -3.72 -6.98 -11.77
N GLN A 170 -2.98 -6.20 -12.56
CA GLN A 170 -1.59 -5.87 -12.25
C GLN A 170 -1.48 -4.93 -11.04
N TYR A 171 -2.34 -3.92 -10.95
CA TYR A 171 -2.36 -3.01 -9.79
C TYR A 171 -2.68 -3.76 -8.51
N ASP A 172 -3.68 -4.65 -8.51
CA ASP A 172 -4.06 -5.47 -7.35
C ASP A 172 -2.87 -6.31 -6.86
N ALA A 173 -2.21 -7.03 -7.77
CA ALA A 173 -1.04 -7.83 -7.42
C ALA A 173 0.08 -6.95 -6.85
N TYR A 174 0.41 -5.83 -7.52
CA TYR A 174 1.52 -4.98 -7.10
C TYR A 174 1.20 -4.20 -5.81
N ALA A 175 -0.02 -3.69 -5.64
CA ALA A 175 -0.38 -2.95 -4.43
C ALA A 175 -0.57 -3.89 -3.23
N ILE A 176 -1.39 -4.91 -3.37
CA ILE A 176 -1.78 -5.75 -2.23
C ILE A 176 -0.64 -6.67 -1.81
N ASP A 177 -0.04 -7.40 -2.75
CA ASP A 177 0.95 -8.44 -2.42
C ASP A 177 2.29 -7.83 -1.98
N ASN A 178 2.70 -6.70 -2.57
CA ASN A 178 3.92 -6.00 -2.16
C ASN A 178 3.81 -5.40 -0.76
N PHE A 179 2.69 -4.73 -0.45
CA PHE A 179 2.50 -4.16 0.89
C PHE A 179 2.27 -5.24 1.95
N PHE A 180 1.63 -6.36 1.58
CA PHE A 180 1.58 -7.53 2.45
C PHE A 180 2.98 -8.02 2.82
N ALA A 181 3.90 -8.14 1.85
CA ALA A 181 5.27 -8.56 2.08
C ALA A 181 6.03 -7.61 3.03
N ILE A 182 5.91 -6.28 2.83
CA ILE A 182 6.52 -5.27 3.71
C ILE A 182 5.98 -5.41 5.14
N GLU A 183 4.66 -5.49 5.29
CA GLU A 183 4.01 -5.57 6.60
C GLU A 183 4.34 -6.87 7.33
N GLN A 184 4.44 -8.00 6.63
CA GLN A 184 4.87 -9.30 7.21
C GLN A 184 6.29 -9.27 7.73
N ASN A 185 7.18 -8.52 7.09
CA ASN A 185 8.56 -8.38 7.55
C ASN A 185 8.62 -7.68 8.90
N GLY A 186 7.82 -6.62 9.11
CA GLY A 186 7.81 -5.80 10.32
C GLY A 186 9.15 -5.10 10.60
N LEU A 187 9.14 -4.20 11.55
CA LEU A 187 10.33 -3.47 12.02
C LEU A 187 10.80 -4.08 13.32
N HIS A 188 12.05 -4.49 13.37
CA HIS A 188 12.67 -4.98 14.61
C HIS A 188 13.01 -3.80 15.53
N VAL A 189 12.77 -3.97 16.83
CA VAL A 189 12.94 -2.87 17.80
C VAL A 189 13.72 -3.29 19.04
N ASP A 190 14.49 -2.34 19.58
CA ASP A 190 14.88 -2.39 20.99
C ASP A 190 13.61 -2.21 21.84
N ALA A 191 13.17 -3.28 22.49
CA ALA A 191 11.88 -3.32 23.18
C ALA A 191 11.79 -2.30 24.32
N LYS A 192 12.90 -2.06 25.03
CA LYS A 192 12.95 -1.12 26.15
C LYS A 192 12.81 0.31 25.62
N LEU A 193 13.62 0.67 24.66
CA LEU A 193 13.64 2.01 24.07
C LEU A 193 12.33 2.31 23.34
N TYR A 194 11.79 1.33 22.60
CA TYR A 194 10.50 1.48 21.92
C TYR A 194 9.35 1.74 22.92
N THR A 195 9.27 0.94 23.99
CA THR A 195 8.22 1.12 25.01
C THR A 195 8.32 2.49 25.69
N GLU A 196 9.53 2.96 25.97
CA GLU A 196 9.77 4.28 26.54
C GLU A 196 9.32 5.40 25.59
N LYS A 197 9.71 5.33 24.30
CA LYS A 197 9.44 6.40 23.33
C LYS A 197 7.99 6.43 22.84
N PHE A 198 7.38 5.28 22.61
CA PHE A 198 6.02 5.18 22.03
C PHE A 198 4.93 4.91 23.08
N GLN A 199 5.28 4.67 24.34
CA GLN A 199 4.34 4.34 25.43
C GLN A 199 3.38 3.20 25.02
N SER A 200 3.90 2.21 24.29
CA SER A 200 3.15 1.13 23.65
C SER A 200 3.80 -0.23 23.88
N ASN A 201 2.96 -1.23 24.16
CA ASN A 201 3.38 -2.64 24.30
C ASN A 201 3.10 -3.45 23.02
N GLY A 202 2.85 -2.79 21.89
CA GLY A 202 2.50 -3.44 20.61
C GLY A 202 3.64 -4.24 19.96
N ILE A 203 4.61 -4.68 20.77
CA ILE A 203 5.74 -5.50 20.31
C ILE A 203 5.34 -6.96 20.31
N HIS A 204 5.52 -7.62 19.17
CA HIS A 204 5.31 -9.06 19.03
C HIS A 204 6.57 -9.73 18.49
N ASN A 205 7.16 -10.65 19.24
CA ASN A 205 8.42 -11.33 18.89
C ASN A 205 9.54 -10.36 18.49
N GLY A 206 9.73 -9.27 19.25
CA GLY A 206 10.76 -8.27 18.99
C GLY A 206 10.48 -7.33 17.82
N LYS A 207 9.27 -7.36 17.24
CA LYS A 207 8.86 -6.55 16.10
C LYS A 207 7.63 -5.72 16.38
N VAL A 208 7.55 -4.60 15.67
CA VAL A 208 6.31 -3.85 15.48
C VAL A 208 5.93 -3.87 14.01
N PHE A 209 4.66 -3.67 13.71
CA PHE A 209 4.13 -3.81 12.36
C PHE A 209 3.45 -2.52 11.92
N THR A 210 3.75 -2.09 10.70
CA THR A 210 2.97 -1.07 10.01
C THR A 210 1.77 -1.70 9.31
N GLU A 211 0.70 -0.94 9.12
CA GLU A 211 -0.43 -1.33 8.28
C GLU A 211 -0.76 -0.17 7.36
N TYR A 212 -0.57 -0.36 6.06
CA TYR A 212 -0.82 0.66 5.06
C TYR A 212 -2.28 0.67 4.61
N ASN A 213 -2.87 1.86 4.60
CA ASN A 213 -4.11 2.14 3.88
C ASN A 213 -3.76 2.46 2.42
N LEU A 214 -4.21 1.61 1.50
CA LEU A 214 -3.96 1.72 0.06
C LEU A 214 -5.10 2.45 -0.68
N TYR A 215 -6.20 2.74 0.00
CA TYR A 215 -7.46 3.23 -0.58
C TYR A 215 -7.63 4.74 -0.43
N THR A 216 -6.54 5.50 -0.47
CA THR A 216 -6.57 6.97 -0.47
C THR A 216 -6.98 7.49 -1.85
N SER A 217 -7.43 8.75 -1.94
CA SER A 217 -7.91 9.32 -3.22
C SER A 217 -6.89 9.23 -4.36
N THR A 218 -5.60 9.35 -4.06
CA THR A 218 -4.51 9.24 -5.04
C THR A 218 -3.91 7.83 -5.14
N GLY A 219 -4.31 6.90 -4.25
CA GLY A 219 -3.66 5.60 -4.09
C GLY A 219 -2.36 5.67 -3.28
N ARG A 220 -1.90 6.84 -2.86
CA ARG A 220 -0.67 6.99 -2.08
C ARG A 220 -0.83 6.31 -0.73
N PRO A 221 -0.05 5.28 -0.43
CA PRO A 221 -0.19 4.52 0.80
C PRO A 221 0.03 5.40 2.03
N SER A 222 -0.85 5.29 3.01
CA SER A 222 -0.71 5.97 4.29
C SER A 222 -0.82 4.96 5.42
N ASN A 223 -0.24 5.25 6.58
CA ASN A 223 -0.43 4.39 7.73
C ASN A 223 -1.89 4.46 8.20
N LYS A 224 -2.41 3.31 8.67
CA LYS A 224 -3.77 3.19 9.16
C LYS A 224 -3.99 4.06 10.39
N PHE A 225 -5.15 4.70 10.49
CA PHE A 225 -5.54 5.53 11.63
C PHE A 225 -5.57 4.72 12.93
N GLY A 226 -5.06 5.32 14.02
CA GLY A 226 -5.04 4.73 15.36
C GLY A 226 -3.77 3.93 15.70
N GLY A 227 -2.80 3.85 14.79
CA GLY A 227 -1.47 3.28 15.03
C GLY A 227 -0.35 4.31 14.95
N VAL A 228 0.88 3.89 15.18
CA VAL A 228 2.06 4.73 14.97
C VAL A 228 2.27 4.92 13.47
N ASN A 229 2.40 6.16 13.04
CA ASN A 229 2.76 6.46 11.66
C ASN A 229 4.27 6.31 11.44
N TYR A 230 4.73 5.08 11.23
CA TYR A 230 6.14 4.77 11.03
C TYR A 230 6.74 5.44 9.78
N ALA A 231 5.91 5.79 8.80
CA ALA A 231 6.36 6.49 7.60
C ALA A 231 6.63 8.00 7.83
N ALA A 232 6.17 8.56 8.95
CA ALA A 232 6.32 9.98 9.29
C ALA A 232 6.94 10.20 10.69
N LEU A 233 7.87 9.34 11.09
CA LEU A 233 8.58 9.48 12.36
C LEU A 233 9.46 10.72 12.38
N ASN A 234 9.41 11.44 13.49
CA ASN A 234 10.28 12.58 13.72
C ASN A 234 11.77 12.16 13.70
N LYS A 235 12.59 12.98 13.08
CA LYS A 235 14.04 12.73 12.95
C LYS A 235 14.83 13.22 14.16
N GLU A 236 14.26 14.09 15.00
CA GLU A 236 14.99 14.85 16.01
C GLU A 236 14.67 14.44 17.45
N ASP A 237 13.54 13.76 17.71
CA ASP A 237 13.10 13.37 19.06
C ASP A 237 13.70 12.05 19.58
N GLY A 238 14.55 11.41 18.76
CA GLY A 238 15.21 10.14 19.10
C GLY A 238 14.30 8.91 19.00
N CYS A 239 13.04 9.03 18.58
CA CYS A 239 12.14 7.87 18.44
C CYS A 239 12.66 6.83 17.43
N ARG A 240 13.41 7.30 16.39
CA ARG A 240 14.01 6.42 15.38
C ARG A 240 15.14 5.53 15.93
N GLU A 241 15.73 5.84 17.08
CA GLU A 241 16.78 5.02 17.69
C GLU A 241 16.28 3.64 18.10
N SER A 242 14.98 3.50 18.39
CA SER A 242 14.36 2.24 18.78
C SER A 242 14.29 1.20 17.67
N PHE A 243 14.46 1.59 16.40
CA PHE A 243 14.42 0.66 15.26
C PHE A 243 15.83 0.18 14.92
N VAL A 244 16.02 -1.12 14.99
CA VAL A 244 17.33 -1.78 14.84
C VAL A 244 17.24 -2.94 13.85
N SER A 245 18.39 -3.46 13.39
CA SER A 245 18.41 -4.67 12.56
C SER A 245 18.00 -5.91 13.37
N ARG A 246 17.30 -6.83 12.73
CA ARG A 246 17.02 -8.18 13.26
C ARG A 246 18.24 -9.10 13.24
N HIS A 247 19.26 -8.75 12.50
CA HIS A 247 20.47 -9.52 12.31
C HIS A 247 21.56 -9.08 13.30
N GLU A 248 22.26 -10.02 13.91
CA GLU A 248 23.34 -9.74 14.86
C GLU A 248 24.43 -8.84 14.25
N HIS A 249 24.74 -9.08 12.97
CA HIS A 249 25.66 -8.27 12.17
C HIS A 249 24.90 -7.57 11.05
N GLY A 250 23.84 -6.85 11.39
CA GLY A 250 22.99 -6.17 10.42
C GLY A 250 23.06 -4.64 10.56
N MET A 251 22.54 -3.97 9.55
CA MET A 251 22.37 -2.52 9.50
C MET A 251 21.02 -2.18 8.90
N LEU A 252 20.52 -0.99 9.19
CA LEU A 252 19.43 -0.42 8.43
C LEU A 252 19.98 0.39 7.26
N LEU A 253 19.35 0.23 6.08
CA LEU A 253 19.67 1.00 4.87
C LEU A 253 18.42 1.77 4.44
N GLU A 254 18.55 3.08 4.23
CA GLU A 254 17.51 3.93 3.64
C GLU A 254 17.97 4.33 2.23
N LEU A 255 17.16 4.02 1.22
CA LEU A 255 17.34 4.49 -0.14
C LEU A 255 16.27 5.53 -0.44
N ASP A 256 16.70 6.76 -0.75
CA ASP A 256 15.86 7.95 -0.89
C ASP A 256 16.10 8.55 -2.29
N TYR A 257 15.04 8.75 -3.08
CA TYR A 257 15.16 9.31 -4.42
C TYR A 257 15.63 10.78 -4.41
N ASP A 258 16.50 11.12 -5.34
CA ASP A 258 16.94 12.49 -5.52
C ASP A 258 16.02 13.26 -6.47
N ALA A 259 15.35 14.30 -5.96
CA ALA A 259 14.40 15.14 -6.71
C ALA A 259 13.30 14.35 -7.46
N PHE A 260 12.73 13.33 -6.81
CA PHE A 260 11.86 12.33 -7.44
C PHE A 260 10.70 12.94 -8.23
N HIS A 261 9.92 13.84 -7.61
CA HIS A 261 8.76 14.45 -8.28
C HIS A 261 9.15 15.27 -9.52
N VAL A 262 10.28 15.95 -9.49
CA VAL A 262 10.78 16.69 -10.67
C VAL A 262 11.06 15.73 -11.83
N ARG A 263 11.70 14.60 -11.55
CA ARG A 263 12.04 13.58 -12.54
C ARG A 263 10.81 12.85 -13.07
N LEU A 264 9.84 12.55 -12.20
CA LEU A 264 8.54 12.01 -12.63
C LEU A 264 7.81 12.96 -13.56
N ILE A 265 7.75 14.25 -13.20
CA ILE A 265 7.12 15.28 -14.05
C ILE A 265 7.85 15.40 -15.39
N ALA A 266 9.18 15.45 -15.38
CA ALA A 266 9.97 15.48 -16.60
C ALA A 266 9.65 14.31 -17.53
N ASN A 267 9.56 13.10 -16.98
CA ASN A 267 9.14 11.92 -17.73
C ASN A 267 7.71 12.03 -18.28
N MET A 268 6.76 12.54 -17.47
CA MET A 268 5.36 12.75 -17.89
C MET A 268 5.21 13.74 -19.05
N ILE A 269 6.03 14.80 -19.08
CA ILE A 269 5.96 15.84 -20.13
C ILE A 269 6.97 15.64 -21.26
N GLY A 270 7.78 14.57 -21.21
CA GLY A 270 8.83 14.30 -22.20
C GLY A 270 9.96 15.33 -22.19
N PHE A 271 10.33 15.86 -21.01
CA PHE A 271 11.40 16.87 -20.86
C PHE A 271 12.70 16.20 -20.42
N ASP A 272 13.80 16.45 -21.16
CA ASP A 272 15.12 15.93 -20.83
C ASP A 272 15.78 16.79 -19.78
N LEU A 273 15.90 16.28 -18.56
CA LEU A 273 16.65 16.89 -17.47
C LEU A 273 18.14 16.58 -17.61
N PRO A 274 19.03 17.53 -17.29
CA PRO A 274 20.47 17.26 -17.29
C PRO A 274 20.87 16.26 -16.19
N ASP A 275 21.97 15.55 -16.42
CA ASP A 275 22.54 14.59 -15.44
C ASP A 275 23.41 15.32 -14.40
N VAL A 276 22.76 16.22 -13.64
CA VAL A 276 23.37 17.01 -12.56
C VAL A 276 22.37 17.13 -11.40
N SER A 277 22.79 17.73 -10.29
CA SER A 277 21.90 18.09 -9.20
C SER A 277 20.75 18.99 -9.71
N ILE A 278 19.53 18.49 -9.68
CA ILE A 278 18.35 19.18 -10.20
C ILE A 278 18.11 20.51 -9.47
N HIS A 279 18.34 20.53 -8.16
CA HIS A 279 18.18 21.76 -7.37
C HIS A 279 19.27 22.78 -7.67
N GLU A 280 20.47 22.35 -8.02
CA GLU A 280 21.52 23.23 -8.50
C GLU A 280 21.22 23.77 -9.89
N TYR A 281 20.77 22.91 -10.80
CA TYR A 281 20.38 23.29 -12.16
C TYR A 281 19.30 24.38 -12.18
N PHE A 282 18.22 24.22 -11.42
CA PHE A 282 17.18 25.23 -11.33
C PHE A 282 17.61 26.44 -10.50
N GLY A 283 18.38 26.25 -9.42
CA GLY A 283 18.87 27.32 -8.60
C GLY A 283 19.72 28.32 -9.39
N LYS A 284 20.59 27.85 -10.28
CA LYS A 284 21.36 28.71 -11.19
C LYS A 284 20.45 29.58 -12.06
N GLN A 285 19.33 29.06 -12.52
CA GLN A 285 18.36 29.79 -13.30
C GLN A 285 17.50 30.75 -12.44
N TYR A 286 17.19 30.38 -11.19
CA TYR A 286 16.42 31.26 -10.29
C TYR A 286 17.19 32.48 -9.84
N PHE A 287 18.49 32.31 -9.62
CA PHE A 287 19.35 33.37 -9.06
C PHE A 287 20.26 34.03 -10.10
N ASP A 288 20.15 33.62 -11.37
CA ASP A 288 21.00 34.13 -12.47
C ASP A 288 22.50 34.09 -12.10
N THR A 289 22.98 32.89 -11.70
CA THR A 289 24.34 32.67 -11.23
C THR A 289 24.89 31.32 -11.66
N ASP A 290 26.19 31.24 -11.89
CA ASP A 290 26.86 29.96 -12.22
C ASP A 290 27.18 29.12 -10.97
N THR A 291 27.19 29.74 -9.79
CA THR A 291 27.52 29.06 -8.53
C THR A 291 26.53 29.46 -7.44
N LEU A 292 26.04 28.47 -6.69
CA LEU A 292 25.10 28.69 -5.59
C LEU A 292 25.81 28.70 -4.24
N SER A 293 25.42 29.64 -3.37
CA SER A 293 25.69 29.51 -1.95
C SER A 293 24.84 28.37 -1.35
N LYS A 294 25.20 27.90 -0.15
CA LYS A 294 24.41 26.88 0.56
C LYS A 294 22.97 27.33 0.79
N GLU A 295 22.77 28.61 1.13
CA GLU A 295 21.46 29.21 1.33
C GLU A 295 20.64 29.23 0.03
N GLN A 296 21.25 29.67 -1.08
CA GLN A 296 20.60 29.65 -2.39
C GLN A 296 20.21 28.23 -2.83
N TYR A 297 21.05 27.22 -2.54
CA TYR A 297 20.73 25.83 -2.82
C TYR A 297 19.50 25.36 -2.03
N GLU A 298 19.40 25.67 -0.73
CA GLU A 298 18.21 25.31 0.07
C GLU A 298 16.98 26.11 -0.37
N GLN A 299 17.13 27.39 -0.72
CA GLN A 299 16.05 28.17 -1.29
C GLN A 299 15.57 27.61 -2.64
N SER A 300 16.47 27.11 -3.49
CA SER A 300 16.10 26.53 -4.78
C SER A 300 15.16 25.32 -4.61
N LYS A 301 15.38 24.49 -3.59
CA LYS A 301 14.46 23.40 -3.25
C LYS A 301 13.06 23.93 -2.91
N GLN A 302 13.00 24.92 -2.03
CA GLN A 302 11.72 25.51 -1.60
C GLN A 302 10.97 26.16 -2.76
N ILE A 303 11.68 26.89 -3.64
CA ILE A 303 11.10 27.50 -4.84
C ILE A 303 10.56 26.42 -5.76
N THR A 304 11.35 25.38 -6.05
CA THR A 304 10.94 24.27 -6.92
C THR A 304 9.67 23.61 -6.40
N PHE A 305 9.62 23.25 -5.12
CA PHE A 305 8.44 22.64 -4.52
C PHE A 305 7.23 23.56 -4.54
N ARG A 306 7.41 24.85 -4.21
CA ARG A 306 6.34 25.83 -4.30
C ARG A 306 5.75 25.91 -5.72
N LEU A 307 6.60 25.94 -6.75
CA LEU A 307 6.16 26.01 -8.15
C LEU A 307 5.39 24.77 -8.57
N LEU A 308 5.84 23.58 -8.17
CA LEU A 308 5.20 22.32 -8.54
C LEU A 308 3.84 22.13 -7.87
N TYR A 309 3.72 22.49 -6.59
CA TYR A 309 2.50 22.23 -5.82
C TYR A 309 1.57 23.44 -5.72
N GLY A 310 2.11 24.66 -5.70
CA GLY A 310 1.34 25.90 -5.56
C GLY A 310 0.93 26.54 -6.88
N GLY A 311 1.54 26.10 -7.97
CA GLY A 311 1.31 26.66 -9.31
C GLY A 311 2.44 27.55 -9.80
N ILE A 312 2.57 27.62 -11.14
CA ILE A 312 3.68 28.31 -11.82
C ILE A 312 3.24 29.69 -12.24
N ASP A 313 3.85 30.73 -11.65
CA ASP A 313 3.62 32.11 -12.02
C ASP A 313 4.25 32.47 -13.38
N LYS A 314 4.01 33.71 -13.86
CA LYS A 314 4.42 34.17 -15.20
C LYS A 314 5.93 34.23 -15.37
N ASP A 315 6.66 34.59 -14.31
CA ASP A 315 8.11 34.81 -14.40
C ASP A 315 8.84 33.46 -14.46
N PHE A 316 8.47 32.52 -13.63
CA PHE A 316 9.06 31.17 -13.68
C PHE A 316 8.61 30.33 -14.88
N ALA A 317 7.46 30.64 -15.50
CA ALA A 317 7.04 30.02 -16.75
C ALA A 317 7.96 30.33 -17.94
N LYS A 318 8.90 31.25 -17.82
CA LYS A 318 9.93 31.52 -18.82
C LYS A 318 11.05 30.47 -18.82
N ILE A 319 11.21 29.75 -17.72
CA ILE A 319 12.12 28.60 -17.64
C ILE A 319 11.46 27.44 -18.40
N PRO A 320 12.13 26.87 -19.42
CA PRO A 320 11.49 25.92 -20.33
C PRO A 320 10.75 24.77 -19.63
N PHE A 321 11.35 24.14 -18.65
CA PHE A 321 10.72 23.07 -17.87
C PHE A 321 9.39 23.51 -17.23
N PHE A 322 9.38 24.64 -16.53
CA PHE A 322 8.15 25.13 -15.87
C PHE A 322 7.11 25.64 -16.87
N GLY A 323 7.54 26.13 -18.04
CA GLY A 323 6.66 26.45 -19.14
C GLY A 323 5.88 25.23 -19.62
N GLU A 324 6.58 24.10 -19.85
CA GLU A 324 5.97 22.85 -20.27
C GLU A 324 5.08 22.25 -19.18
N VAL A 325 5.50 22.28 -17.90
CA VAL A 325 4.64 21.86 -16.79
C VAL A 325 3.33 22.65 -16.76
N LYS A 326 3.39 23.98 -16.94
CA LYS A 326 2.20 24.83 -16.97
C LYS A 326 1.26 24.48 -18.14
N ASN A 327 1.81 24.19 -19.30
CA ASN A 327 1.06 23.73 -20.47
C ASN A 327 0.38 22.37 -20.19
N TYR A 328 1.11 21.43 -19.58
CA TYR A 328 0.58 20.13 -19.19
C TYR A 328 -0.57 20.26 -18.19
N VAL A 329 -0.41 21.05 -17.12
CA VAL A 329 -1.46 21.31 -16.11
C VAL A 329 -2.72 21.91 -16.77
N SER A 330 -2.54 22.84 -17.70
CA SER A 330 -3.66 23.44 -18.46
C SER A 330 -4.39 22.40 -19.31
N SER A 331 -3.65 21.54 -19.98
CA SER A 331 -4.20 20.48 -20.84
C SER A 331 -4.92 19.40 -20.01
N LEU A 332 -4.33 18.98 -18.90
CA LEU A 332 -4.93 18.06 -17.94
C LEU A 332 -6.27 18.59 -17.41
N TRP A 333 -6.31 19.88 -17.05
CA TRP A 333 -7.52 20.52 -16.56
C TRP A 333 -8.63 20.59 -17.62
N LYS A 334 -8.26 20.91 -18.87
CA LYS A 334 -9.21 20.92 -20.00
C LYS A 334 -9.78 19.52 -20.26
N ALA A 335 -8.93 18.49 -20.23
CA ALA A 335 -9.36 17.09 -20.38
C ALA A 335 -10.32 16.65 -19.27
N TYR A 336 -9.97 16.94 -18.00
CA TYR A 336 -10.80 16.68 -16.85
C TYR A 336 -12.20 17.32 -16.95
N LYS A 337 -12.25 18.60 -17.33
CA LYS A 337 -13.51 19.32 -17.56
C LYS A 337 -14.35 18.75 -18.70
N ARG A 338 -13.68 18.25 -19.75
CA ARG A 338 -14.36 17.76 -20.94
C ARG A 338 -14.91 16.34 -20.75
N TYR A 339 -14.13 15.46 -20.15
CA TYR A 339 -14.46 14.04 -20.07
C TYR A 339 -15.03 13.60 -18.72
N GLY A 340 -14.97 14.45 -17.69
CA GLY A 340 -15.41 14.11 -16.34
C GLY A 340 -14.46 13.17 -15.57
N PHE A 341 -13.30 12.86 -16.14
CA PHE A 341 -12.27 12.06 -15.48
C PHE A 341 -10.90 12.31 -16.12
N ILE A 342 -9.85 11.88 -15.41
CA ILE A 342 -8.50 11.64 -15.95
C ILE A 342 -8.09 10.22 -15.62
N LYS A 343 -7.04 9.71 -16.29
CA LYS A 343 -6.44 8.39 -16.00
C LYS A 343 -5.04 8.58 -15.48
N THR A 344 -4.65 7.72 -14.53
CA THR A 344 -3.25 7.63 -14.08
C THR A 344 -2.34 7.12 -15.21
N GLU A 345 -1.03 7.36 -15.07
CA GLU A 345 -0.10 7.14 -16.19
C GLU A 345 0.19 5.66 -16.47
N GLN A 346 0.40 4.85 -15.46
CA GLN A 346 0.87 3.46 -15.66
C GLN A 346 -0.29 2.46 -15.69
N PHE A 347 -1.08 2.40 -14.62
CA PHE A 347 -2.19 1.45 -14.52
C PHE A 347 -3.50 1.96 -15.10
N LYS A 348 -3.52 3.19 -15.68
CA LYS A 348 -4.71 3.76 -16.32
C LYS A 348 -5.94 3.81 -15.41
N ARG A 349 -5.74 3.86 -14.09
CA ARG A 349 -6.84 3.98 -13.11
C ARG A 349 -7.63 5.27 -13.37
N PRO A 350 -8.95 5.22 -13.50
CA PRO A 350 -9.76 6.42 -13.68
C PRO A 350 -9.88 7.20 -12.37
N MET A 351 -9.78 8.53 -12.46
CA MET A 351 -10.07 9.47 -11.37
C MET A 351 -11.26 10.32 -11.80
N TYR A 352 -12.46 9.94 -11.37
CA TYR A 352 -13.72 10.55 -11.79
C TYR A 352 -14.01 11.85 -11.04
N ALA A 353 -14.54 12.85 -11.76
CA ALA A 353 -14.87 14.17 -11.20
C ALA A 353 -15.94 14.11 -10.10
N GLU A 354 -16.90 13.20 -10.22
CA GLU A 354 -17.97 13.01 -9.24
C GLU A 354 -17.48 12.56 -7.85
N HIS A 355 -16.29 11.93 -7.81
CA HIS A 355 -15.66 11.46 -6.57
C HIS A 355 -14.55 12.38 -6.05
N LEU A 356 -14.22 13.44 -6.80
CA LEU A 356 -13.16 14.39 -6.46
C LEU A 356 -13.76 15.78 -6.20
N HIS A 357 -13.82 16.18 -4.94
CA HIS A 357 -14.44 17.44 -4.53
C HIS A 357 -13.47 18.63 -4.61
N GLU A 358 -14.02 19.81 -4.93
CA GLU A 358 -13.30 21.09 -4.90
C GLU A 358 -11.99 21.08 -5.71
N MET A 359 -12.00 20.51 -6.92
CA MET A 359 -10.83 20.46 -7.78
C MET A 359 -10.52 21.82 -8.42
N ASN A 360 -9.23 22.09 -8.54
CA ASN A 360 -8.66 23.15 -9.36
C ASN A 360 -7.46 22.58 -10.12
N PRO A 361 -6.90 23.30 -11.11
CA PRO A 361 -5.80 22.79 -11.94
C PRO A 361 -4.60 22.27 -11.13
N ASN A 362 -4.15 23.00 -10.11
CA ASN A 362 -3.00 22.64 -9.30
C ASN A 362 -3.30 21.40 -8.41
N LYS A 363 -4.47 21.36 -7.79
CA LYS A 363 -4.89 20.21 -6.97
C LYS A 363 -5.01 18.95 -7.83
N LEU A 364 -5.58 19.04 -9.03
CA LEU A 364 -5.68 17.94 -9.97
C LEU A 364 -4.31 17.44 -10.40
N PHE A 365 -3.39 18.34 -10.71
CA PHE A 365 -2.01 17.99 -11.05
C PHE A 365 -1.28 17.32 -9.88
N ASN A 366 -1.47 17.81 -8.65
CA ASN A 366 -0.91 17.17 -7.46
C ASN A 366 -1.45 15.75 -7.26
N TYR A 367 -2.72 15.51 -7.56
CA TYR A 367 -3.31 14.17 -7.49
C TYR A 367 -2.71 13.24 -8.55
N GLN A 368 -2.56 13.74 -9.78
CA GLN A 368 -1.90 13.00 -10.86
C GLN A 368 -0.45 12.65 -10.53
N LEU A 369 0.29 13.60 -9.94
CA LEU A 369 1.68 13.41 -9.54
C LEU A 369 1.82 12.39 -8.40
N GLN A 370 0.98 12.49 -7.37
CA GLN A 370 0.99 11.53 -6.26
C GLN A 370 0.58 10.11 -6.71
N ALA A 371 -0.39 10.01 -7.62
CA ALA A 371 -0.73 8.73 -8.22
C ALA A 371 0.42 8.16 -9.05
N GLY A 372 1.08 9.01 -9.86
CA GLY A 372 2.27 8.62 -10.63
C GLY A 372 3.43 8.16 -9.76
N GLU A 373 3.69 8.86 -8.64
CA GLU A 373 4.67 8.43 -7.61
C GLU A 373 4.33 7.03 -7.08
N THR A 374 3.08 6.84 -6.69
CA THR A 374 2.62 5.54 -6.16
C THR A 374 2.78 4.43 -7.18
N GLU A 375 2.30 4.65 -8.40
CA GLU A 375 2.36 3.65 -9.47
C GLU A 375 3.79 3.29 -9.84
N HIS A 376 4.71 4.27 -9.89
CA HIS A 376 6.13 4.02 -10.10
C HIS A 376 6.70 3.17 -8.96
N ASN A 377 6.41 3.54 -7.72
CA ASN A 377 6.91 2.80 -6.56
C ASN A 377 6.33 1.38 -6.45
N LEU A 378 5.10 1.13 -6.90
CA LEU A 378 4.55 -0.23 -6.97
C LEU A 378 5.37 -1.13 -7.91
N HIS A 379 5.78 -0.63 -9.07
CA HIS A 379 6.70 -1.35 -9.95
C HIS A 379 8.07 -1.56 -9.33
N THR A 380 8.63 -0.51 -8.73
CA THR A 380 9.94 -0.60 -8.06
C THR A 380 9.92 -1.61 -6.92
N ILE A 381 8.90 -1.57 -6.05
CA ILE A 381 8.75 -2.50 -4.91
C ILE A 381 8.59 -3.94 -5.42
N ASN A 382 7.83 -4.15 -6.50
CA ASN A 382 7.69 -5.48 -7.11
C ASN A 382 9.06 -6.02 -7.56
N ASN A 383 9.81 -5.23 -8.33
CA ASN A 383 11.15 -5.62 -8.81
C ASN A 383 12.13 -5.85 -7.65
N VAL A 384 12.06 -5.02 -6.61
CA VAL A 384 12.84 -5.20 -5.38
C VAL A 384 12.45 -6.49 -4.67
N ASN A 385 11.16 -6.77 -4.49
CA ASN A 385 10.69 -7.99 -3.83
C ASN A 385 11.12 -9.25 -4.60
N GLU A 386 11.13 -9.22 -5.93
CA GLU A 386 11.66 -10.31 -6.76
C GLU A 386 13.17 -10.47 -6.55
N MET A 387 13.93 -9.37 -6.62
CA MET A 387 15.38 -9.35 -6.47
C MET A 387 15.82 -9.87 -5.09
N ILE A 388 15.18 -9.43 -4.00
CA ILE A 388 15.59 -9.77 -2.62
C ILE A 388 15.24 -11.20 -2.19
N GLN A 389 14.52 -11.98 -3.00
CA GLN A 389 14.18 -13.38 -2.66
C GLN A 389 15.40 -14.25 -2.42
N SER A 390 16.50 -13.99 -3.13
CA SER A 390 17.77 -14.70 -2.99
C SER A 390 18.65 -14.20 -1.84
N TYR A 391 18.21 -13.16 -1.11
CA TYR A 391 18.97 -12.49 -0.06
C TYR A 391 18.31 -12.65 1.32
N LYS A 392 19.12 -12.48 2.38
CA LYS A 392 18.64 -12.48 3.77
C LYS A 392 18.02 -11.12 4.15
N SER A 393 18.47 -10.05 3.53
CA SER A 393 17.99 -8.68 3.71
C SER A 393 16.51 -8.54 3.34
N LYS A 394 15.79 -7.63 3.99
CA LYS A 394 14.34 -7.47 3.82
C LYS A 394 13.95 -6.00 3.67
N LEU A 395 13.01 -5.71 2.79
CA LEU A 395 12.31 -4.42 2.75
C LEU A 395 11.32 -4.38 3.93
N ILE A 396 11.45 -3.38 4.82
CA ILE A 396 10.71 -3.31 6.08
C ILE A 396 9.83 -2.08 6.24
N LEU A 397 10.07 -1.02 5.46
CA LEU A 397 9.25 0.20 5.50
C LEU A 397 9.31 0.93 4.17
N TYR A 398 8.16 1.47 3.76
CA TYR A 398 7.98 2.38 2.64
C TYR A 398 7.53 3.75 3.15
N THR A 399 8.20 4.81 2.73
CA THR A 399 7.94 6.18 3.19
C THR A 399 7.83 7.16 2.01
N TYR A 400 7.02 6.82 1.01
CA TYR A 400 6.74 7.60 -0.20
C TYR A 400 7.91 7.64 -1.20
N ASP A 401 8.90 8.48 -0.97
CA ASP A 401 10.09 8.67 -1.80
C ASP A 401 11.30 7.90 -1.27
N SER A 402 11.13 7.10 -0.21
CA SER A 402 12.22 6.28 0.31
C SER A 402 11.78 4.87 0.74
N LEU A 403 12.74 3.95 0.71
CA LEU A 403 12.60 2.56 1.08
C LEU A 403 13.62 2.22 2.17
N LEU A 404 13.16 1.62 3.28
CA LEU A 404 14.00 1.20 4.40
C LEU A 404 14.17 -0.32 4.39
N PHE A 405 15.41 -0.77 4.43
CA PHE A 405 15.80 -2.18 4.43
C PHE A 405 16.48 -2.56 5.74
N ASP A 406 16.22 -3.78 6.17
CA ASP A 406 16.98 -4.49 7.20
C ASP A 406 18.04 -5.32 6.47
N TYR A 407 19.27 -4.80 6.43
CA TYR A 407 20.38 -5.33 5.67
C TYR A 407 21.18 -6.33 6.49
N ASN A 408 21.33 -7.53 5.97
CA ASN A 408 22.27 -8.54 6.49
C ASN A 408 23.63 -8.38 5.81
N LEU A 409 24.70 -8.19 6.58
CA LEU A 409 26.05 -7.99 6.02
C LEU A 409 26.57 -9.20 5.21
N ASP A 410 26.06 -10.42 5.46
CA ASP A 410 26.40 -11.60 4.67
C ASP A 410 25.99 -11.49 3.19
N ASP A 411 24.99 -10.67 2.87
CA ASP A 411 24.53 -10.42 1.50
C ASP A 411 25.56 -9.61 0.69
N GLY A 412 26.51 -8.97 1.36
CA GLY A 412 27.68 -8.35 0.77
C GLY A 412 27.43 -7.13 -0.12
N LYS A 413 28.49 -6.66 -0.80
CA LYS A 413 28.43 -5.46 -1.65
C LYS A 413 27.50 -5.65 -2.87
N GLN A 414 27.40 -6.87 -3.40
CA GLN A 414 26.59 -7.13 -4.59
C GLN A 414 25.14 -6.80 -4.35
N PHE A 415 24.59 -7.13 -3.18
CA PHE A 415 23.23 -6.74 -2.79
C PHE A 415 23.01 -5.23 -2.90
N LEU A 416 23.94 -4.41 -2.43
CA LEU A 416 23.82 -2.94 -2.48
C LEU A 416 23.85 -2.41 -3.92
N ILE A 417 24.64 -3.03 -4.79
CA ILE A 417 24.72 -2.67 -6.22
C ILE A 417 23.39 -3.02 -6.90
N ASP A 418 22.92 -4.25 -6.72
CA ASP A 418 21.67 -4.73 -7.33
C ASP A 418 20.48 -3.91 -6.84
N LEU A 419 20.43 -3.63 -5.55
CA LEU A 419 19.37 -2.82 -4.94
C LEU A 419 19.34 -1.39 -5.50
N LYS A 420 20.54 -0.75 -5.58
CA LYS A 420 20.68 0.59 -6.17
C LYS A 420 20.20 0.61 -7.62
N ASN A 421 20.67 -0.33 -8.43
CA ASN A 421 20.32 -0.40 -9.85
C ASN A 421 18.82 -0.64 -10.04
N THR A 422 18.22 -1.53 -9.25
CA THR A 422 16.79 -1.84 -9.30
C THR A 422 15.94 -0.62 -8.94
N ILE A 423 16.23 0.05 -7.83
CA ILE A 423 15.45 1.20 -7.36
C ILE A 423 15.64 2.42 -8.28
N SER A 424 16.88 2.66 -8.74
CA SER A 424 17.17 3.80 -9.61
C SER A 424 16.78 3.60 -11.07
N GLU A 425 16.26 2.45 -11.47
CA GLU A 425 16.10 2.06 -12.88
C GLU A 425 17.39 2.30 -13.68
N ASN A 426 18.52 1.75 -13.17
CA ASN A 426 19.84 1.93 -13.74
C ASN A 426 20.28 3.41 -13.86
N GLY A 427 19.89 4.24 -12.91
CA GLY A 427 20.29 5.64 -12.80
C GLY A 427 19.30 6.65 -13.36
N LYS A 428 18.21 6.22 -13.97
CA LYS A 428 17.12 7.13 -14.44
C LYS A 428 16.51 7.95 -13.31
N TYR A 429 16.35 7.32 -12.13
CA TYR A 429 15.90 7.96 -10.90
C TYR A 429 16.98 7.80 -9.83
N PRO A 430 17.98 8.69 -9.77
CA PRO A 430 19.07 8.58 -8.81
C PRO A 430 18.60 8.47 -7.37
N VAL A 431 19.28 7.64 -6.57
CA VAL A 431 19.00 7.45 -5.15
C VAL A 431 20.21 7.75 -4.29
N LYS A 432 19.96 8.30 -3.10
CA LYS A 432 20.92 8.42 -2.01
C LYS A 432 20.77 7.25 -1.06
N ILE A 433 21.88 6.67 -0.64
CA ILE A 433 21.90 5.52 0.26
C ILE A 433 22.47 5.95 1.60
N LYS A 434 21.72 5.76 2.66
CA LYS A 434 22.17 5.97 4.04
C LYS A 434 22.19 4.65 4.78
N ALA A 435 23.16 4.47 5.69
CA ALA A 435 23.31 3.27 6.49
C ALA A 435 23.51 3.62 7.97
N GLY A 436 22.96 2.80 8.87
CA GLY A 436 23.10 2.98 10.32
C GLY A 436 22.82 1.68 11.08
N ILE A 437 23.30 1.61 12.31
CA ILE A 437 22.99 0.50 13.24
C ILE A 437 21.55 0.58 13.75
N ASN A 438 20.95 1.75 13.68
CA ASN A 438 19.56 2.03 13.94
C ASN A 438 19.05 3.07 12.92
N TYR A 439 17.75 3.42 12.96
CA TYR A 439 17.13 4.35 12.01
C TYR A 439 17.44 5.84 12.30
N HIS A 440 18.17 6.12 13.37
CA HIS A 440 18.59 7.49 13.73
C HIS A 440 20.04 7.73 13.31
N GLY A 441 20.35 8.97 12.86
CA GLY A 441 21.73 9.37 12.58
C GLY A 441 22.44 8.57 11.48
N MET A 442 21.71 8.03 10.52
CA MET A 442 22.27 7.24 9.41
C MET A 442 23.23 8.09 8.57
N LYS A 443 24.33 7.48 8.14
CA LYS A 443 25.38 8.14 7.34
C LYS A 443 25.22 7.86 5.85
N ASP A 444 25.46 8.87 5.03
CA ASP A 444 25.49 8.71 3.57
C ASP A 444 26.64 7.79 3.16
N VAL A 445 26.30 6.76 2.42
CA VAL A 445 27.22 5.75 1.86
C VAL A 445 27.07 5.60 0.35
N THR A 446 26.39 6.52 -0.32
CA THR A 446 26.08 6.48 -1.76
C THR A 446 27.33 6.26 -2.62
N SER A 447 28.45 6.91 -2.28
CA SER A 447 29.73 6.77 -3.00
C SER A 447 30.38 5.38 -2.86
N ARG A 448 30.01 4.60 -1.84
CA ARG A 448 30.54 3.25 -1.62
C ARG A 448 29.89 2.17 -2.50
N THR A 449 28.82 2.54 -3.19
CA THR A 449 28.04 1.68 -4.11
C THR A 449 28.29 2.03 -5.58
N ALA A 450 29.26 2.87 -5.83
CA ALA A 450 29.76 3.18 -7.17
C ALA A 450 30.69 2.08 -7.69
#